data_c389374b3dec25e9b73b86d0d25a948a
#
_entry.id   c389374b3dec25e9b73b86d0d25a948a
#
_cell.length_a   1.000
_cell.length_b   1.000
_cell.length_c   1.000
_cell.angle_alpha   90.00
_cell.angle_beta   90.00
_cell.angle_gamma   90.00
#
_symmetry.space_group_name_H-M   'P 1'
#
loop_
_entity.id
_entity.type
_entity.pdbx_description
1 polymer ?
#
loop_
_entity_poly.entity_id
_entity_poly.type
_entity_poly.pdbx_seq_one_letter_code
_entity_poly.pdbx_strand_id
1 'polypeptide(L)'
;MEKHAAPKVAVSVFYNVGSKNEIDGQRGITRLIVNLMSKGTKKYSAEKATRIRTEYNAHYGDNSNRDRTYFYTELPVEYIEFALDFEADRMGSFIIDEEMLAKSKAEHKANMDELYNNQVNSTFSNLTGEFMPIGHPYKIHPWGSWEQVDTLSVKTCQDYFDTFFAPNNAVFVVVGDILPKKITKFIYDYFSSLLPADHIPPEPDLSFKNVNDKTLEFHIKNPTFPLYSNYTGIMFMIPTARDDDAIILEHFAKILLMDGIRGGDLFKQYSKNRRLMVLSFVNIDVRLGPSSFLVVGLNVLRNGSIKKIKSRILSTFKSIGKIGIDQELLDQYRKVELLREYKNGYEFWRTARKLGNAELIYGDYKIYNRKMDILEKLSNEDFKKVTTLYLHEGNINTFLIKENKKTWYTLFLSFWANQIIFRFWDPFH
;
A
#
# COMPACT_ATOMS: atom_id res chain seq x y z
N MET A 1 14.92 18.32 3.15
CA MET A 1 14.07 19.19 3.99
C MET A 1 14.72 19.34 5.35
N GLU A 2 15.05 20.55 5.74
CA GLU A 2 15.62 20.89 7.04
C GLU A 2 14.54 20.85 8.13
N LYS A 3 14.84 20.21 9.27
CA LYS A 3 13.90 20.03 10.37
C LYS A 3 14.63 19.80 11.69
N HIS A 4 14.56 20.78 12.59
CA HIS A 4 15.30 20.79 13.87
C HIS A 4 14.45 20.30 15.07
N ALA A 5 13.45 19.47 14.84
CA ALA A 5 12.58 18.96 15.91
C ALA A 5 13.24 17.88 16.79
N ALA A 6 14.29 17.22 16.31
CA ALA A 6 15.07 16.22 17.02
C ALA A 6 16.45 16.06 16.31
N PRO A 7 17.53 15.66 17.03
CA PRO A 7 18.85 15.44 16.46
C PRO A 7 18.91 14.14 15.64
N LYS A 8 18.05 14.03 14.65
CA LYS A 8 17.89 12.87 13.78
C LYS A 8 17.90 13.27 12.32
N VAL A 9 18.14 12.30 11.46
CA VAL A 9 18.02 12.42 10.01
C VAL A 9 17.43 11.14 9.43
N ALA A 10 16.56 11.30 8.46
CA ALA A 10 16.08 10.20 7.61
C ALA A 10 16.64 10.37 6.20
N VAL A 11 17.31 9.34 5.74
CA VAL A 11 17.82 9.18 4.37
C VAL A 11 16.94 8.16 3.67
N SER A 12 16.41 8.49 2.49
CA SER A 12 15.55 7.60 1.73
C SER A 12 15.85 7.69 0.24
N VAL A 13 15.85 6.54 -0.41
CA VAL A 13 16.03 6.43 -1.87
C VAL A 13 14.76 5.79 -2.45
N PHE A 14 14.17 6.44 -3.43
CA PHE A 14 12.98 5.98 -4.14
C PHE A 14 13.36 5.69 -5.59
N TYR A 15 13.04 4.49 -6.05
CA TYR A 15 13.26 4.10 -7.44
C TYR A 15 11.90 4.02 -8.17
N ASN A 16 11.87 4.56 -9.39
CA ASN A 16 10.68 4.48 -10.24
C ASN A 16 10.59 3.09 -10.90
N VAL A 17 10.50 2.08 -10.07
CA VAL A 17 10.37 0.68 -10.47
C VAL A 17 9.52 -0.09 -9.48
N GLY A 18 8.60 -0.87 -10.01
CA GLY A 18 7.73 -1.78 -9.28
C GLY A 18 7.29 -2.93 -10.16
N SER A 19 6.36 -3.76 -9.70
CA SER A 19 5.92 -4.91 -10.52
C SER A 19 5.22 -4.52 -11.82
N LYS A 20 4.84 -3.24 -12.02
CA LYS A 20 4.35 -2.73 -13.31
C LYS A 20 5.38 -2.82 -14.43
N ASN A 21 6.68 -2.74 -14.09
CA ASN A 21 7.79 -2.74 -15.02
C ASN A 21 8.24 -4.15 -15.40
N GLU A 22 7.70 -5.17 -14.73
CA GLU A 22 8.05 -6.56 -14.98
C GLU A 22 7.38 -7.10 -16.25
N ILE A 23 8.14 -7.77 -17.07
CA ILE A 23 7.64 -8.47 -18.26
C ILE A 23 7.26 -9.92 -17.92
N ASP A 24 6.55 -10.57 -18.82
CA ASP A 24 6.27 -12.00 -18.67
C ASP A 24 7.57 -12.81 -18.71
N GLY A 25 7.65 -13.84 -17.87
CA GLY A 25 8.89 -14.57 -17.60
C GLY A 25 9.77 -13.97 -16.48
N GLN A 26 9.46 -12.75 -16.00
CA GLN A 26 10.21 -12.06 -14.95
C GLN A 26 9.31 -11.58 -13.79
N ARG A 27 8.09 -12.09 -13.69
CA ARG A 27 7.14 -11.67 -12.64
C ARG A 27 7.63 -12.02 -11.25
N GLY A 28 7.80 -10.99 -10.39
CA GLY A 28 8.32 -11.10 -9.03
C GLY A 28 9.81 -10.68 -8.89
N ILE A 29 10.48 -10.36 -10.00
CA ILE A 29 11.90 -9.98 -10.01
C ILE A 29 12.17 -8.74 -9.17
N THR A 30 11.30 -7.73 -9.21
CA THR A 30 11.46 -6.51 -8.40
C THR A 30 11.53 -6.84 -6.92
N ARG A 31 10.60 -7.65 -6.42
CA ARG A 31 10.57 -8.02 -5.01
C ARG A 31 11.77 -8.88 -4.62
N LEU A 32 12.19 -9.79 -5.50
CA LEU A 32 13.37 -10.62 -5.30
C LEU A 32 14.64 -9.76 -5.16
N ILE A 33 14.84 -8.78 -6.04
CA ILE A 33 15.99 -7.86 -5.99
C ILE A 33 15.93 -7.01 -4.72
N VAL A 34 14.77 -6.51 -4.33
CA VAL A 34 14.62 -5.74 -3.08
C VAL A 34 15.00 -6.57 -1.88
N ASN A 35 14.63 -7.84 -1.83
CA ASN A 35 15.06 -8.75 -0.76
C ASN A 35 16.60 -8.92 -0.74
N LEU A 36 17.23 -9.03 -1.91
CA LEU A 36 18.69 -9.09 -2.04
C LEU A 36 19.34 -7.79 -1.52
N MET A 37 18.87 -6.65 -1.99
CA MET A 37 19.41 -5.31 -1.63
C MET A 37 19.23 -4.98 -0.14
N SER A 38 18.21 -5.54 0.52
CA SER A 38 17.92 -5.26 1.94
C SER A 38 18.89 -5.94 2.89
N LYS A 39 19.60 -6.99 2.45
CA LYS A 39 20.47 -7.79 3.31
C LYS A 39 21.84 -7.19 3.50
N GLY A 40 22.36 -6.50 2.50
CA GLY A 40 23.70 -5.94 2.58
C GLY A 40 24.16 -5.39 1.24
N THR A 41 25.42 -4.99 1.21
CA THR A 41 26.08 -4.46 0.03
C THR A 41 27.51 -5.03 -0.03
N LYS A 42 28.26 -4.72 -1.06
CA LYS A 42 29.66 -5.16 -1.19
C LYS A 42 30.50 -4.73 0.01
N LYS A 43 30.32 -3.51 0.51
CA LYS A 43 31.08 -2.92 1.63
C LYS A 43 30.54 -3.35 3.00
N TYR A 44 29.25 -3.65 3.07
CA TYR A 44 28.53 -3.96 4.29
C TYR A 44 27.80 -5.31 4.16
N SER A 45 28.39 -6.39 4.70
CA SER A 45 27.66 -7.66 4.78
C SER A 45 26.38 -7.51 5.61
N ALA A 46 25.45 -8.45 5.50
CA ALA A 46 24.20 -8.44 6.25
C ALA A 46 24.41 -8.30 7.75
N GLU A 47 25.37 -9.05 8.31
CA GLU A 47 25.71 -9.04 9.74
C GLU A 47 26.32 -7.70 10.15
N LYS A 48 27.25 -7.16 9.33
CA LYS A 48 27.88 -5.86 9.57
C LYS A 48 26.86 -4.73 9.53
N ALA A 49 25.99 -4.72 8.52
CA ALA A 49 24.93 -3.73 8.37
C ALA A 49 23.94 -3.78 9.55
N THR A 50 23.53 -4.97 9.96
CA THR A 50 22.62 -5.16 11.10
C THR A 50 23.26 -4.68 12.40
N ARG A 51 24.53 -5.04 12.65
CA ARG A 51 25.26 -4.59 13.84
C ARG A 51 25.36 -3.07 13.92
N ILE A 52 25.77 -2.40 12.83
CA ILE A 52 25.91 -0.94 12.79
C ILE A 52 24.55 -0.26 12.99
N ARG A 53 23.50 -0.75 12.32
CA ARG A 53 22.15 -0.21 12.48
C ARG A 53 21.65 -0.33 13.92
N THR A 54 21.94 -1.46 14.58
CA THR A 54 21.58 -1.66 16.00
C THR A 54 22.38 -0.71 16.89
N GLU A 55 23.68 -0.60 16.67
CA GLU A 55 24.57 0.28 17.44
C GLU A 55 24.14 1.76 17.33
N TYR A 56 23.74 2.19 16.12
CA TYR A 56 23.27 3.55 15.87
C TYR A 56 21.79 3.75 16.16
N ASN A 57 21.10 2.74 16.73
CA ASN A 57 19.67 2.79 16.98
C ASN A 57 18.87 3.25 15.75
N ALA A 58 19.25 2.73 14.57
CA ALA A 58 18.64 3.11 13.31
C ALA A 58 17.29 2.42 13.09
N HIS A 59 16.29 3.20 12.69
CA HIS A 59 15.03 2.70 12.16
C HIS A 59 15.14 2.63 10.63
N TYR A 60 15.01 1.44 10.06
CA TYR A 60 15.22 1.21 8.63
C TYR A 60 14.21 0.23 8.06
N GLY A 61 14.07 0.25 6.75
CA GLY A 61 13.23 -0.69 6.03
C GLY A 61 13.19 -0.42 4.54
N ASP A 62 12.41 -1.25 3.87
CA ASP A 62 12.14 -1.16 2.44
C ASP A 62 10.66 -1.38 2.15
N ASN A 63 10.25 -1.02 0.96
CA ASN A 63 8.96 -1.36 0.40
C ASN A 63 9.04 -1.40 -1.11
N SER A 64 8.46 -2.42 -1.70
CA SER A 64 8.16 -2.45 -3.14
C SER A 64 6.70 -2.79 -3.36
N ASN A 65 6.09 -2.10 -4.30
CA ASN A 65 4.71 -2.32 -4.70
C ASN A 65 4.60 -2.34 -6.24
N ARG A 66 3.41 -2.11 -6.76
CA ARG A 66 3.19 -2.10 -8.21
C ARG A 66 3.88 -0.93 -8.89
N ASP A 67 3.98 0.22 -8.23
CA ASP A 67 4.42 1.48 -8.85
C ASP A 67 5.88 1.82 -8.59
N ARG A 68 6.40 1.49 -7.41
CA ARG A 68 7.70 1.96 -6.94
C ARG A 68 8.34 1.07 -5.89
N THR A 69 9.63 1.30 -5.71
CA THR A 69 10.44 0.73 -4.64
C THR A 69 11.10 1.85 -3.85
N TYR A 70 11.24 1.70 -2.53
CA TYR A 70 12.04 2.62 -1.73
C TYR A 70 12.70 1.93 -0.55
N PHE A 71 13.83 2.50 -0.15
CA PHE A 71 14.56 2.16 1.06
C PHE A 71 14.65 3.40 1.95
N TYR A 72 14.70 3.21 3.25
CA TYR A 72 14.87 4.30 4.19
C TYR A 72 15.69 3.89 5.40
N THR A 73 16.43 4.86 5.95
CA THR A 73 17.15 4.74 7.22
C THR A 73 16.98 6.04 7.99
N GLU A 74 16.42 5.99 9.21
CA GLU A 74 16.36 7.10 10.15
C GLU A 74 17.29 6.78 11.31
N LEU A 75 18.18 7.72 11.68
CA LEU A 75 19.20 7.54 12.70
C LEU A 75 19.61 8.90 13.30
N PRO A 76 20.37 8.94 14.43
CA PRO A 76 20.96 10.18 14.93
C PRO A 76 21.81 10.87 13.86
N VAL A 77 21.73 12.20 13.79
CA VAL A 77 22.35 12.99 12.70
C VAL A 77 23.86 12.84 12.59
N GLU A 78 24.53 12.52 13.70
CA GLU A 78 25.99 12.27 13.76
C GLU A 78 26.43 11.06 12.91
N TYR A 79 25.51 10.12 12.63
CA TYR A 79 25.79 8.91 11.83
C TYR A 79 25.30 9.00 10.38
N ILE A 80 24.95 10.19 9.91
CA ILE A 80 24.40 10.38 8.55
C ILE A 80 25.32 9.81 7.47
N GLU A 81 26.63 9.93 7.64
CA GLU A 81 27.62 9.46 6.65
C GLU A 81 27.51 7.95 6.42
N PHE A 82 27.21 7.18 7.47
CA PHE A 82 26.92 5.74 7.30
C PHE A 82 25.72 5.51 6.38
N ALA A 83 24.62 6.23 6.59
CA ALA A 83 23.42 6.05 5.77
C ALA A 83 23.67 6.43 4.30
N LEU A 84 24.43 7.50 4.05
CA LEU A 84 24.79 7.93 2.69
C LEU A 84 25.73 6.94 2.00
N ASP A 85 26.77 6.51 2.69
CA ASP A 85 27.73 5.54 2.18
C ASP A 85 27.07 4.17 1.91
N PHE A 86 26.16 3.74 2.80
CA PHE A 86 25.41 2.51 2.61
C PHE A 86 24.49 2.56 1.38
N GLU A 87 23.76 3.65 1.17
CA GLU A 87 22.87 3.80 0.01
C GLU A 87 23.66 3.97 -1.29
N ALA A 88 24.79 4.68 -1.25
CA ALA A 88 25.66 4.82 -2.42
C ALA A 88 26.28 3.47 -2.83
N ASP A 89 26.78 2.69 -1.87
CA ASP A 89 27.31 1.35 -2.13
C ASP A 89 26.23 0.39 -2.61
N ARG A 90 24.99 0.47 -2.04
CA ARG A 90 23.83 -0.30 -2.50
C ARG A 90 23.49 -0.01 -3.95
N MET A 91 23.55 1.25 -4.37
CA MET A 91 23.21 1.67 -5.72
C MET A 91 24.31 1.38 -6.73
N GLY A 92 25.57 1.56 -6.34
CA GLY A 92 26.69 1.56 -7.29
C GLY A 92 27.55 0.30 -7.32
N SER A 93 27.46 -0.55 -6.29
CA SER A 93 28.37 -1.69 -6.13
C SER A 93 27.67 -3.01 -5.84
N PHE A 94 26.36 -3.06 -6.09
CA PHE A 94 25.59 -4.27 -5.84
C PHE A 94 25.79 -5.29 -6.96
N ILE A 95 26.37 -6.43 -6.60
CA ILE A 95 26.62 -7.54 -7.52
C ILE A 95 25.90 -8.77 -6.98
N ILE A 96 25.11 -9.40 -7.84
CA ILE A 96 24.35 -10.61 -7.52
C ILE A 96 25.21 -11.83 -7.88
N ASP A 97 25.36 -12.76 -6.98
CA ASP A 97 25.97 -14.07 -7.22
C ASP A 97 24.96 -15.20 -7.06
N GLU A 98 25.35 -16.41 -7.43
CA GLU A 98 24.49 -17.60 -7.41
C GLU A 98 24.05 -17.97 -5.98
N GLU A 99 24.93 -17.83 -4.98
CA GLU A 99 24.61 -18.17 -3.59
C GLU A 99 23.59 -17.17 -3.01
N MET A 100 23.81 -15.87 -3.24
CA MET A 100 22.89 -14.82 -2.82
C MET A 100 21.52 -15.01 -3.49
N LEU A 101 21.50 -15.29 -4.78
CA LEU A 101 20.27 -15.50 -5.53
C LEU A 101 19.50 -16.73 -5.02
N ALA A 102 20.19 -17.87 -4.84
CA ALA A 102 19.56 -19.09 -4.33
C ALA A 102 18.95 -18.89 -2.93
N LYS A 103 19.68 -18.22 -2.03
CA LYS A 103 19.18 -17.89 -0.70
C LYS A 103 17.97 -16.97 -0.74
N SER A 104 18.01 -15.92 -1.59
CA SER A 104 16.90 -14.99 -1.73
C SER A 104 15.66 -15.66 -2.35
N LYS A 105 15.82 -16.54 -3.33
CA LYS A 105 14.73 -17.35 -3.87
C LYS A 105 14.07 -18.21 -2.81
N ALA A 106 14.85 -18.90 -1.98
CA ALA A 106 14.32 -19.75 -0.90
C ALA A 106 13.47 -18.93 0.09
N GLU A 107 13.93 -17.74 0.48
CA GLU A 107 13.17 -16.85 1.36
C GLU A 107 11.94 -16.27 0.67
N HIS A 108 12.06 -15.88 -0.60
CA HIS A 108 10.93 -15.42 -1.40
C HIS A 108 9.85 -16.50 -1.48
N LYS A 109 10.25 -17.75 -1.72
CA LYS A 109 9.34 -18.90 -1.72
C LYS A 109 8.63 -19.07 -0.38
N ALA A 110 9.35 -19.04 0.73
CA ALA A 110 8.77 -19.16 2.06
C ALA A 110 7.72 -18.08 2.34
N ASN A 111 8.02 -16.81 1.98
CA ASN A 111 7.09 -15.70 2.12
C ASN A 111 5.87 -15.85 1.21
N MET A 112 6.05 -16.33 -0.03
CA MET A 112 4.93 -16.65 -0.92
C MET A 112 4.06 -17.76 -0.37
N ASP A 113 4.66 -18.85 0.14
CA ASP A 113 3.93 -19.96 0.72
C ASP A 113 3.11 -19.49 1.94
N GLU A 114 3.65 -18.62 2.79
CA GLU A 114 2.91 -18.01 3.89
C GLU A 114 1.74 -17.16 3.39
N LEU A 115 1.96 -16.30 2.38
CA LEU A 115 0.92 -15.49 1.77
C LEU A 115 -0.20 -16.34 1.17
N TYR A 116 0.15 -17.38 0.40
CA TYR A 116 -0.81 -18.21 -0.33
C TYR A 116 -1.44 -19.29 0.52
N ASN A 117 -0.80 -19.74 1.61
CA ASN A 117 -1.41 -20.63 2.60
C ASN A 117 -2.64 -19.98 3.25
N ASN A 118 -2.63 -18.65 3.41
CA ASN A 118 -3.81 -17.91 3.79
C ASN A 118 -4.56 -17.41 2.54
N GLN A 119 -5.38 -18.29 1.95
CA GLN A 119 -6.13 -17.98 0.72
C GLN A 119 -7.03 -16.76 0.83
N VAL A 120 -7.51 -16.41 2.03
CA VAL A 120 -8.28 -15.18 2.26
C VAL A 120 -7.39 -13.97 2.05
N ASN A 121 -6.23 -13.93 2.72
CA ASN A 121 -5.29 -12.80 2.61
C ASN A 121 -4.75 -12.66 1.18
N SER A 122 -4.40 -13.76 0.52
CA SER A 122 -3.90 -13.72 -0.86
C SER A 122 -4.97 -13.21 -1.83
N THR A 123 -6.22 -13.61 -1.65
CA THR A 123 -7.34 -13.09 -2.46
C THR A 123 -7.52 -11.59 -2.26
N PHE A 124 -7.49 -11.10 -1.01
CA PHE A 124 -7.60 -9.67 -0.74
C PHE A 124 -6.39 -8.88 -1.24
N SER A 125 -5.18 -9.39 -1.10
CA SER A 125 -3.95 -8.71 -1.52
C SER A 125 -3.88 -8.51 -3.04
N ASN A 126 -4.53 -9.39 -3.82
CA ASN A 126 -4.61 -9.26 -5.27
C ASN A 126 -5.99 -8.87 -5.80
N LEU A 127 -6.96 -8.56 -4.93
CA LEU A 127 -8.34 -8.30 -5.32
C LEU A 127 -8.46 -7.29 -6.46
N THR A 128 -7.74 -6.18 -6.36
CA THR A 128 -7.76 -5.13 -7.39
C THR A 128 -7.14 -5.61 -8.71
N GLY A 129 -6.12 -6.48 -8.66
CA GLY A 129 -5.52 -7.10 -9.84
C GLY A 129 -6.51 -8.02 -10.59
N GLU A 130 -7.40 -8.69 -9.86
CA GLU A 130 -8.37 -9.59 -10.48
C GLU A 130 -9.39 -8.86 -11.36
N PHE A 131 -9.61 -7.58 -11.14
CA PHE A 131 -10.45 -6.75 -12.01
C PHE A 131 -9.73 -6.24 -13.26
N MET A 132 -8.39 -6.32 -13.29
CA MET A 132 -7.62 -5.90 -14.45
C MET A 132 -7.76 -6.90 -15.61
N PRO A 133 -7.71 -6.42 -16.88
CA PRO A 133 -7.67 -7.29 -18.05
C PRO A 133 -6.39 -8.11 -18.10
N ILE A 134 -6.43 -9.20 -18.86
CA ILE A 134 -5.23 -10.00 -19.15
C ILE A 134 -4.20 -9.11 -19.88
N GLY A 135 -2.95 -9.21 -19.46
CA GLY A 135 -1.85 -8.40 -20.01
C GLY A 135 -1.65 -7.04 -19.31
N HIS A 136 -2.61 -6.58 -18.51
CA HIS A 136 -2.43 -5.33 -17.76
C HIS A 136 -1.33 -5.47 -16.70
N PRO A 137 -0.39 -4.50 -16.56
CA PRO A 137 0.73 -4.58 -15.62
C PRO A 137 0.31 -4.83 -14.15
N TYR A 138 -0.86 -4.31 -13.75
CA TYR A 138 -1.37 -4.49 -12.38
C TYR A 138 -2.15 -5.80 -12.15
N LYS A 139 -2.29 -6.65 -13.17
CA LYS A 139 -3.00 -7.93 -13.04
C LYS A 139 -2.29 -8.87 -12.08
N ILE A 140 -0.98 -8.92 -12.13
CA ILE A 140 -0.16 -9.84 -11.35
C ILE A 140 0.13 -9.24 -9.96
N HIS A 141 0.15 -10.11 -8.97
CA HIS A 141 0.55 -9.73 -7.61
C HIS A 141 2.03 -9.31 -7.60
N PRO A 142 2.44 -8.29 -6.79
CA PRO A 142 3.83 -7.83 -6.75
C PRO A 142 4.87 -8.90 -6.34
N TRP A 143 4.46 -9.97 -5.69
CA TRP A 143 5.31 -11.12 -5.40
C TRP A 143 5.55 -12.03 -6.62
N GLY A 144 4.83 -11.80 -7.72
CA GLY A 144 4.94 -12.58 -8.95
C GLY A 144 4.35 -13.98 -8.87
N SER A 145 4.90 -14.91 -9.66
CA SER A 145 4.62 -16.34 -9.57
C SER A 145 5.91 -17.10 -9.28
N TRP A 146 5.81 -18.17 -8.48
CA TRP A 146 6.99 -18.98 -8.13
C TRP A 146 7.63 -19.58 -9.37
N GLU A 147 6.84 -20.05 -10.32
CA GLU A 147 7.29 -20.65 -11.56
C GLU A 147 8.23 -19.73 -12.35
N GLN A 148 7.95 -18.42 -12.33
CA GLN A 148 8.80 -17.43 -13.00
C GLN A 148 9.99 -17.04 -12.13
N VAL A 149 9.79 -16.81 -10.83
CA VAL A 149 10.88 -16.45 -9.89
C VAL A 149 11.95 -17.53 -9.86
N ASP A 150 11.56 -18.82 -9.88
CA ASP A 150 12.49 -19.94 -9.84
C ASP A 150 13.41 -20.01 -11.06
N THR A 151 12.95 -19.56 -12.22
CA THR A 151 13.72 -19.56 -13.46
C THR A 151 14.65 -18.35 -13.64
N LEU A 152 14.57 -17.33 -12.78
CA LEU A 152 15.41 -16.14 -12.89
C LEU A 152 16.89 -16.51 -12.71
N SER A 153 17.73 -16.04 -13.64
CA SER A 153 19.19 -16.19 -13.55
C SER A 153 19.86 -14.98 -12.91
N VAL A 154 21.09 -15.15 -12.45
CA VAL A 154 21.92 -14.05 -11.95
C VAL A 154 21.99 -12.93 -13.00
N LYS A 155 22.26 -13.30 -14.27
CA LYS A 155 22.32 -12.32 -15.35
C LYS A 155 21.02 -11.54 -15.50
N THR A 156 19.87 -12.21 -15.49
CA THR A 156 18.56 -11.54 -15.61
C THR A 156 18.31 -10.58 -14.43
N CYS A 157 18.65 -10.99 -13.23
CA CYS A 157 18.51 -10.16 -12.04
C CYS A 157 19.47 -8.97 -12.05
N GLN A 158 20.73 -9.17 -12.49
CA GLN A 158 21.71 -8.09 -12.59
C GLN A 158 21.33 -7.09 -13.67
N ASP A 159 20.94 -7.54 -14.87
CA ASP A 159 20.49 -6.67 -15.97
C ASP A 159 19.28 -5.81 -15.53
N TYR A 160 18.34 -6.40 -14.75
CA TYR A 160 17.18 -5.68 -14.22
C TYR A 160 17.61 -4.65 -13.17
N PHE A 161 18.52 -5.02 -12.27
CA PHE A 161 19.07 -4.11 -11.27
C PHE A 161 19.75 -2.91 -11.95
N ASP A 162 20.68 -3.17 -12.87
CA ASP A 162 21.47 -2.14 -13.57
C ASP A 162 20.56 -1.18 -14.37
N THR A 163 19.43 -1.69 -14.88
CA THR A 163 18.46 -0.90 -15.63
C THR A 163 17.63 0.02 -14.73
N PHE A 164 17.11 -0.49 -13.62
CA PHE A 164 16.06 0.21 -12.88
C PHE A 164 16.51 0.81 -11.55
N PHE A 165 17.58 0.28 -10.91
CA PHE A 165 18.05 0.77 -9.61
C PHE A 165 19.23 1.75 -9.74
N ALA A 166 19.20 2.57 -10.78
CA ALA A 166 20.22 3.52 -11.15
C ALA A 166 19.89 4.95 -10.67
N PRO A 167 20.93 5.84 -10.55
CA PRO A 167 20.75 7.22 -10.09
C PRO A 167 19.75 8.04 -10.91
N ASN A 168 19.72 7.87 -12.24
CA ASN A 168 18.82 8.59 -13.15
C ASN A 168 17.36 8.05 -13.12
N ASN A 169 17.09 7.00 -12.37
CA ASN A 169 15.75 6.47 -12.08
C ASN A 169 15.36 6.61 -10.60
N ALA A 170 16.08 7.45 -9.84
CA ALA A 170 15.92 7.55 -8.40
C ALA A 170 15.63 8.97 -7.93
N VAL A 171 14.85 9.06 -6.84
CA VAL A 171 14.66 10.27 -6.06
C VAL A 171 15.30 10.06 -4.69
N PHE A 172 16.25 10.91 -4.35
CA PHE A 172 16.94 10.89 -3.08
C PHE A 172 16.37 11.95 -2.15
N VAL A 173 15.95 11.55 -0.95
CA VAL A 173 15.29 12.43 0.01
C VAL A 173 16.00 12.38 1.35
N VAL A 174 16.37 13.56 1.86
CA VAL A 174 16.91 13.71 3.21
C VAL A 174 16.02 14.67 4.00
N VAL A 175 15.59 14.22 5.17
CA VAL A 175 14.80 15.01 6.13
C VAL A 175 15.46 14.94 7.49
N GLY A 176 15.76 16.10 8.09
CA GLY A 176 16.33 16.06 9.44
C GLY A 176 17.04 17.32 9.87
N ASP A 177 17.76 17.19 10.99
CA ASP A 177 18.54 18.25 11.62
C ASP A 177 19.90 18.42 10.92
N ILE A 178 19.83 18.90 9.68
CA ILE A 178 21.03 19.10 8.86
C ILE A 178 20.88 20.28 7.91
N LEU A 179 21.92 21.09 7.81
CA LEU A 179 21.94 22.25 6.91
C LEU A 179 21.97 21.81 5.44
N PRO A 180 21.14 22.39 4.57
CA PRO A 180 21.10 22.05 3.15
C PRO A 180 22.45 22.06 2.43
N LYS A 181 23.29 23.08 2.69
CA LYS A 181 24.62 23.17 2.10
C LYS A 181 25.53 22.01 2.47
N LYS A 182 25.48 21.55 3.74
CA LYS A 182 26.26 20.42 4.22
C LYS A 182 25.84 19.12 3.57
N ILE A 183 24.51 18.88 3.51
CA ILE A 183 23.98 17.66 2.91
C ILE A 183 24.23 17.59 1.40
N THR A 184 24.11 18.71 0.69
CA THR A 184 24.41 18.77 -0.76
C THR A 184 25.85 18.35 -1.04
N LYS A 185 26.81 18.83 -0.21
CA LYS A 185 28.19 18.40 -0.34
C LYS A 185 28.35 16.90 -0.10
N PHE A 186 27.77 16.35 0.96
CA PHE A 186 27.82 14.93 1.24
C PHE A 186 27.20 14.08 0.11
N ILE A 187 26.04 14.48 -0.39
CA ILE A 187 25.41 13.79 -1.53
C ILE A 187 26.36 13.78 -2.74
N TYR A 188 27.00 14.91 -3.05
CA TYR A 188 27.98 14.98 -4.13
C TYR A 188 29.16 14.03 -3.86
N ASP A 189 29.73 14.05 -2.67
CA ASP A 189 30.90 13.25 -2.31
C ASP A 189 30.63 11.73 -2.43
N TYR A 190 29.44 11.27 -2.07
CA TYR A 190 29.09 9.84 -2.08
C TYR A 190 28.49 9.35 -3.40
N PHE A 191 27.75 10.19 -4.14
CA PHE A 191 26.94 9.73 -5.26
C PHE A 191 27.43 10.22 -6.64
N SER A 192 28.35 11.19 -6.71
CA SER A 192 28.79 11.78 -7.98
C SER A 192 29.54 10.81 -8.91
N SER A 193 30.12 9.74 -8.37
CA SER A 193 30.82 8.70 -9.14
C SER A 193 29.89 7.60 -9.66
N LEU A 194 28.63 7.58 -9.25
CA LEU A 194 27.68 6.56 -9.70
C LEU A 194 27.27 6.80 -11.16
N LEU A 195 27.29 5.74 -11.95
CA LEU A 195 26.92 5.81 -13.36
C LEU A 195 25.40 5.73 -13.51
N PRO A 196 24.81 6.53 -14.41
CA PRO A 196 23.42 6.38 -14.78
C PRO A 196 23.22 5.10 -15.59
N ALA A 197 22.01 4.55 -15.58
CA ALA A 197 21.64 3.52 -16.55
C ALA A 197 21.63 4.10 -17.98
N ASP A 198 22.18 3.34 -18.92
CA ASP A 198 22.26 3.76 -20.33
C ASP A 198 20.86 3.94 -20.95
N HIS A 199 19.93 3.11 -20.57
CA HIS A 199 18.56 3.14 -21.04
C HIS A 199 17.59 2.69 -19.97
N ILE A 200 16.58 3.52 -19.67
CA ILE A 200 15.45 3.15 -18.82
C ILE A 200 14.24 2.97 -19.74
N PRO A 201 13.60 1.79 -19.74
CA PRO A 201 12.41 1.58 -20.53
C PRO A 201 11.30 2.59 -20.19
N PRO A 202 10.49 3.00 -21.16
CA PRO A 202 9.38 3.90 -20.90
C PRO A 202 8.38 3.27 -19.93
N GLU A 203 7.65 4.13 -19.24
CA GLU A 203 6.55 3.67 -18.37
C GLU A 203 5.56 2.80 -19.15
N PRO A 204 5.14 1.66 -18.59
CA PRO A 204 4.14 0.82 -19.25
C PRO A 204 2.80 1.56 -19.35
N ASP A 205 2.04 1.24 -20.40
CA ASP A 205 0.68 1.74 -20.52
C ASP A 205 -0.21 1.15 -19.41
N LEU A 206 -0.64 2.00 -18.51
CA LEU A 206 -1.53 1.67 -17.39
C LEU A 206 -2.99 1.99 -17.71
N SER A 207 -3.28 2.44 -18.94
CA SER A 207 -4.65 2.73 -19.36
C SER A 207 -5.48 1.44 -19.44
N PHE A 208 -6.70 1.52 -18.98
CA PHE A 208 -7.60 0.41 -19.11
C PHE A 208 -9.06 0.90 -19.16
N LYS A 209 -9.84 0.29 -20.03
CA LYS A 209 -11.26 0.58 -20.11
C LYS A 209 -11.99 -0.22 -19.02
N ASN A 210 -12.57 0.47 -18.06
CA ASN A 210 -13.34 -0.18 -17.02
C ASN A 210 -14.51 -1.00 -17.60
N VAL A 211 -14.60 -2.24 -17.16
CA VAL A 211 -15.80 -3.06 -17.41
C VAL A 211 -16.65 -2.94 -16.16
N ASN A 212 -17.62 -2.03 -16.20
CA ASN A 212 -18.57 -1.84 -15.10
C ASN A 212 -19.48 -3.06 -14.92
N ASP A 213 -20.00 -3.21 -13.71
CA ASP A 213 -20.93 -4.25 -13.29
C ASP A 213 -20.36 -5.69 -13.35
N LYS A 214 -19.02 -5.81 -13.27
CA LYS A 214 -18.38 -7.12 -13.15
C LYS A 214 -18.56 -7.65 -11.73
N THR A 215 -19.00 -8.91 -11.63
CA THR A 215 -19.03 -9.65 -10.36
C THR A 215 -17.98 -10.74 -10.39
N LEU A 216 -17.08 -10.72 -9.42
CA LEU A 216 -16.07 -11.77 -9.20
C LEU A 216 -16.48 -12.64 -8.01
N GLU A 217 -16.46 -13.94 -8.20
CA GLU A 217 -16.74 -14.92 -7.15
C GLU A 217 -15.50 -15.78 -6.91
N PHE A 218 -15.00 -15.75 -5.69
CA PHE A 218 -13.83 -16.50 -5.24
C PHE A 218 -14.27 -17.62 -4.31
N HIS A 219 -13.81 -18.84 -4.57
CA HIS A 219 -14.08 -20.02 -3.77
C HIS A 219 -12.82 -20.47 -3.05
N ILE A 220 -12.79 -20.32 -1.74
CA ILE A 220 -11.65 -20.72 -0.91
C ILE A 220 -11.82 -22.17 -0.47
N LYS A 221 -10.84 -23.03 -0.82
CA LYS A 221 -10.92 -24.47 -0.57
C LYS A 221 -10.52 -24.85 0.86
N ASN A 222 -9.45 -24.26 1.38
CA ASN A 222 -8.88 -24.59 2.69
C ASN A 222 -8.52 -23.31 3.44
N PRO A 223 -9.48 -22.62 4.06
CA PRO A 223 -9.15 -21.44 4.85
C PRO A 223 -8.36 -21.85 6.09
N THR A 224 -7.24 -21.19 6.36
CA THR A 224 -6.44 -21.39 7.58
C THR A 224 -7.25 -21.07 8.84
N PHE A 225 -8.21 -20.14 8.70
CA PHE A 225 -9.27 -19.90 9.66
C PHE A 225 -10.61 -20.15 8.99
N PRO A 226 -11.54 -20.87 9.64
CA PRO A 226 -12.87 -21.08 9.09
C PRO A 226 -13.49 -19.71 8.80
N LEU A 227 -13.94 -19.51 7.56
CA LEU A 227 -14.74 -18.35 7.21
C LEU A 227 -16.10 -18.50 7.89
N TYR A 228 -16.28 -17.85 9.03
CA TYR A 228 -17.56 -17.81 9.72
C TYR A 228 -18.66 -17.12 8.92
N SER A 229 -18.25 -16.48 7.81
CA SER A 229 -19.09 -15.66 6.97
C SER A 229 -18.52 -15.55 5.56
N ASN A 230 -19.33 -15.15 4.62
CA ASN A 230 -18.89 -14.77 3.30
C ASN A 230 -18.36 -13.32 3.36
N TYR A 231 -17.24 -13.05 2.69
CA TYR A 231 -16.81 -11.68 2.44
C TYR A 231 -17.43 -11.21 1.12
N THR A 232 -18.06 -10.07 1.15
CA THR A 232 -18.57 -9.43 -0.07
C THR A 232 -18.22 -7.96 -0.04
N GLY A 233 -18.11 -7.36 -1.18
CA GLY A 233 -17.87 -5.93 -1.24
C GLY A 233 -18.15 -5.36 -2.61
N ILE A 234 -18.04 -4.04 -2.63
CA ILE A 234 -18.23 -3.20 -3.79
C ILE A 234 -16.94 -2.47 -4.04
N MET A 235 -16.55 -2.40 -5.28
CA MET A 235 -15.38 -1.68 -5.73
C MET A 235 -15.79 -0.61 -6.74
N PHE A 236 -15.35 0.61 -6.49
CA PHE A 236 -15.54 1.75 -7.38
C PHE A 236 -14.20 2.12 -8.02
N MET A 237 -14.23 2.42 -9.29
CA MET A 237 -13.10 3.08 -9.94
C MET A 237 -13.05 4.53 -9.48
N ILE A 238 -11.86 4.99 -9.14
CA ILE A 238 -11.64 6.36 -8.67
C ILE A 238 -10.54 7.03 -9.51
N PRO A 239 -10.40 8.36 -9.45
CA PRO A 239 -9.36 9.07 -10.17
C PRO A 239 -7.95 8.59 -9.79
N THR A 240 -7.00 8.88 -10.67
CA THR A 240 -5.58 8.58 -10.43
C THR A 240 -5.03 9.41 -9.28
N ALA A 241 -3.87 9.02 -8.78
CA ALA A 241 -3.17 9.74 -7.72
C ALA A 241 -2.89 11.21 -8.04
N ARG A 242 -2.94 11.60 -9.33
CA ARG A 242 -2.66 12.97 -9.79
C ARG A 242 -3.85 13.91 -9.66
N ASP A 243 -5.02 13.42 -9.31
CA ASP A 243 -6.27 14.18 -9.20
C ASP A 243 -6.57 14.50 -7.72
N ASP A 244 -7.02 15.73 -7.45
CA ASP A 244 -7.44 16.15 -6.10
C ASP A 244 -8.63 15.36 -5.58
N ASP A 245 -9.52 14.94 -6.46
CA ASP A 245 -10.66 14.12 -6.08
C ASP A 245 -10.22 12.78 -5.48
N ALA A 246 -9.06 12.24 -5.90
CA ALA A 246 -8.48 11.07 -5.26
C ALA A 246 -8.07 11.33 -3.80
N ILE A 247 -7.51 12.51 -3.52
CA ILE A 247 -7.15 12.93 -2.15
C ILE A 247 -8.42 13.08 -1.29
N ILE A 248 -9.46 13.68 -1.83
CA ILE A 248 -10.75 13.82 -1.14
C ILE A 248 -11.36 12.45 -0.86
N LEU A 249 -11.27 11.52 -1.81
CA LEU A 249 -11.74 10.13 -1.64
C LEU A 249 -10.91 9.35 -0.61
N GLU A 250 -9.59 9.61 -0.49
CA GLU A 250 -8.76 9.08 0.61
C GLU A 250 -9.30 9.53 1.98
N HIS A 251 -9.64 10.80 2.12
CA HIS A 251 -10.24 11.32 3.34
C HIS A 251 -11.64 10.75 3.58
N PHE A 252 -12.44 10.63 2.53
CA PHE A 252 -13.75 10.00 2.61
C PHE A 252 -13.68 8.55 3.11
N ALA A 253 -12.76 7.75 2.58
CA ALA A 253 -12.53 6.37 3.03
C ALA A 253 -12.15 6.31 4.53
N LYS A 254 -11.30 7.21 5.01
CA LYS A 254 -10.91 7.30 6.42
C LYS A 254 -12.08 7.70 7.32
N ILE A 255 -12.95 8.62 6.85
CA ILE A 255 -14.16 9.01 7.58
C ILE A 255 -15.13 7.83 7.68
N LEU A 256 -15.34 7.08 6.60
CA LEU A 256 -16.17 5.88 6.62
C LEU A 256 -15.66 4.85 7.63
N LEU A 257 -14.33 4.65 7.72
CA LEU A 257 -13.73 3.77 8.73
C LEU A 257 -13.92 4.30 10.15
N MET A 258 -13.74 5.60 10.36
CA MET A 258 -13.89 6.22 11.68
C MET A 258 -15.35 6.15 12.17
N ASP A 259 -16.31 6.38 11.29
CA ASP A 259 -17.73 6.22 11.57
C ASP A 259 -18.08 4.75 11.90
N GLY A 260 -17.52 3.80 11.13
CA GLY A 260 -17.72 2.37 11.37
C GLY A 260 -17.22 1.89 12.74
N ILE A 261 -16.02 2.33 13.14
CA ILE A 261 -15.41 1.99 14.45
C ILE A 261 -16.23 2.57 15.62
N ARG A 262 -16.80 3.77 15.45
CA ARG A 262 -17.63 4.41 16.48
C ARG A 262 -19.08 3.90 16.49
N GLY A 263 -19.42 2.91 15.66
CA GLY A 263 -20.78 2.42 15.51
C GLY A 263 -21.73 3.45 14.90
N GLY A 264 -21.21 4.28 13.97
CA GLY A 264 -21.92 5.36 13.31
C GLY A 264 -23.13 4.92 12.50
N ASP A 265 -23.95 5.88 12.10
CA ASP A 265 -25.24 5.64 11.44
C ASP A 265 -25.11 4.96 10.08
N LEU A 266 -23.99 5.18 9.37
CA LEU A 266 -23.67 4.48 8.13
C LEU A 266 -23.69 2.94 8.31
N PHE A 267 -23.23 2.44 9.46
CA PHE A 267 -23.11 1.02 9.75
C PHE A 267 -24.02 0.53 10.89
N LYS A 268 -24.54 1.40 11.79
CA LYS A 268 -25.50 1.05 12.86
C LYS A 268 -26.74 0.31 12.37
N GLN A 269 -27.21 0.69 11.20
CA GLN A 269 -28.38 0.01 10.61
C GLN A 269 -28.06 -1.45 10.22
N TYR A 270 -26.77 -1.78 10.03
CA TYR A 270 -26.34 -3.16 9.73
C TYR A 270 -26.21 -3.99 11.00
N SER A 271 -25.79 -3.39 12.12
CA SER A 271 -25.62 -4.09 13.39
C SER A 271 -26.93 -4.39 14.14
N LYS A 272 -28.00 -3.61 13.91
CA LYS A 272 -29.33 -3.85 14.50
C LYS A 272 -29.97 -5.16 14.02
N ASN A 273 -29.57 -5.67 12.86
CA ASN A 273 -30.01 -6.97 12.39
C ASN A 273 -28.98 -8.03 12.81
N ARG A 274 -29.17 -8.72 13.94
CA ARG A 274 -28.30 -9.79 14.48
C ARG A 274 -27.93 -10.90 13.48
N ARG A 275 -28.41 -10.86 12.25
CA ARG A 275 -28.08 -11.75 11.12
C ARG A 275 -26.98 -11.23 10.21
N LEU A 276 -26.51 -10.00 10.41
CA LEU A 276 -25.48 -9.35 9.61
C LEU A 276 -24.39 -8.87 10.57
N MET A 277 -23.38 -9.69 10.83
CA MET A 277 -22.17 -9.20 11.46
C MET A 277 -21.37 -8.43 10.42
N VAL A 278 -21.17 -7.16 10.67
CA VAL A 278 -20.45 -6.28 9.77
C VAL A 278 -19.09 -5.99 10.36
N LEU A 279 -18.09 -6.79 10.03
CA LEU A 279 -16.73 -6.31 9.97
C LEU A 279 -16.61 -5.60 8.63
N SER A 280 -16.86 -4.30 8.62
CA SER A 280 -16.64 -3.49 7.42
C SER A 280 -15.17 -3.12 7.32
N PHE A 281 -14.61 -3.25 6.15
CA PHE A 281 -13.36 -2.60 5.83
C PHE A 281 -13.59 -1.67 4.64
N VAL A 282 -12.90 -0.54 4.67
CA VAL A 282 -12.79 0.37 3.53
C VAL A 282 -11.32 0.42 3.18
N ASN A 283 -11.00 0.07 1.95
CA ASN A 283 -9.64 0.19 1.44
C ASN A 283 -9.66 1.09 0.22
N ILE A 284 -8.72 1.99 0.15
CA ILE A 284 -8.50 2.85 -1.00
C ILE A 284 -7.10 2.57 -1.53
N ASP A 285 -7.02 2.26 -2.80
CA ASP A 285 -5.77 2.00 -3.52
C ASP A 285 -5.65 3.05 -4.63
N VAL A 286 -4.97 4.13 -4.32
CA VAL A 286 -4.72 5.23 -5.25
C VAL A 286 -3.41 4.98 -5.98
N ARG A 287 -3.47 4.91 -7.31
CA ARG A 287 -2.36 4.53 -8.18
C ARG A 287 -2.07 5.60 -9.21
N LEU A 288 -0.91 5.45 -9.88
CA LEU A 288 -0.49 6.32 -10.98
C LEU A 288 -1.39 6.22 -12.21
N GLY A 289 -1.83 5.01 -12.53
CA GLY A 289 -2.73 4.75 -13.65
C GLY A 289 -4.22 4.86 -13.28
N PRO A 290 -5.11 4.81 -14.27
CA PRO A 290 -6.57 4.87 -14.09
C PRO A 290 -7.17 3.63 -13.44
N SER A 291 -6.39 2.88 -12.72
CA SER A 291 -6.71 1.65 -12.00
C SER A 291 -6.78 1.84 -10.48
N SER A 292 -7.04 3.07 -10.05
CA SER A 292 -7.29 3.37 -8.64
C SER A 292 -8.68 2.91 -8.22
N PHE A 293 -8.81 2.39 -6.99
CA PHE A 293 -10.07 1.82 -6.50
C PHE A 293 -10.39 2.24 -5.07
N LEU A 294 -11.66 2.48 -4.81
CA LEU A 294 -12.23 2.46 -3.47
C LEU A 294 -13.00 1.15 -3.28
N VAL A 295 -12.63 0.39 -2.28
CA VAL A 295 -13.28 -0.88 -1.93
C VAL A 295 -14.01 -0.74 -0.61
N VAL A 296 -15.31 -1.02 -0.61
CA VAL A 296 -16.12 -1.14 0.61
C VAL A 296 -16.46 -2.61 0.79
N GLY A 297 -15.83 -3.26 1.74
CA GLY A 297 -16.00 -4.67 2.01
C GLY A 297 -16.80 -4.93 3.30
N LEU A 298 -17.57 -5.99 3.28
CA LEU A 298 -18.43 -6.41 4.37
C LEU A 298 -18.26 -7.91 4.62
N ASN A 299 -18.17 -8.28 5.87
CA ASN A 299 -18.26 -9.65 6.31
C ASN A 299 -19.72 -9.97 6.61
N VAL A 300 -20.31 -10.92 5.90
CA VAL A 300 -21.75 -11.22 5.95
C VAL A 300 -21.97 -12.60 6.54
N LEU A 301 -22.58 -12.67 7.72
CA LEU A 301 -23.06 -13.93 8.29
C LEU A 301 -24.20 -14.48 7.43
N ARG A 302 -24.07 -15.76 7.03
CA ARG A 302 -25.12 -16.60 6.41
C ARG A 302 -26.26 -15.87 5.68
N ASN A 303 -26.45 -16.13 4.40
CA ASN A 303 -27.61 -15.72 3.61
C ASN A 303 -27.87 -14.22 3.43
N GLY A 304 -26.90 -13.35 3.78
CA GLY A 304 -26.99 -11.94 3.43
C GLY A 304 -27.03 -11.78 1.90
N SER A 305 -28.07 -11.16 1.41
CA SER A 305 -28.21 -10.91 -0.03
C SER A 305 -27.23 -9.81 -0.46
N ILE A 306 -26.25 -10.15 -1.31
CA ILE A 306 -25.34 -9.19 -1.94
C ILE A 306 -26.12 -8.03 -2.57
N LYS A 307 -27.23 -8.34 -3.25
CA LYS A 307 -28.11 -7.34 -3.85
C LYS A 307 -28.63 -6.32 -2.84
N LYS A 308 -29.02 -6.75 -1.63
CA LYS A 308 -29.48 -5.85 -0.57
C LYS A 308 -28.35 -4.99 -0.03
N ILE A 309 -27.16 -5.56 0.11
CA ILE A 309 -25.96 -4.85 0.58
C ILE A 309 -25.55 -3.79 -0.45
N LYS A 310 -25.42 -4.18 -1.73
CA LYS A 310 -25.14 -3.27 -2.85
C LYS A 310 -26.12 -2.09 -2.85
N SER A 311 -27.43 -2.38 -2.85
CA SER A 311 -28.48 -1.36 -2.86
C SER A 311 -28.36 -0.39 -1.66
N ARG A 312 -28.01 -0.91 -0.49
CA ARG A 312 -27.89 -0.10 0.73
C ARG A 312 -26.66 0.81 0.73
N ILE A 313 -25.49 0.30 0.33
CA ILE A 313 -24.28 1.11 0.19
C ILE A 313 -24.52 2.23 -0.83
N LEU A 314 -25.09 1.90 -1.98
CA LEU A 314 -25.42 2.88 -3.02
C LEU A 314 -26.44 3.92 -2.54
N SER A 315 -27.46 3.50 -1.80
CA SER A 315 -28.45 4.46 -1.25
C SER A 315 -27.81 5.40 -0.23
N THR A 316 -26.88 4.90 0.58
CA THR A 316 -26.12 5.73 1.53
C THR A 316 -25.24 6.73 0.80
N PHE A 317 -24.48 6.31 -0.21
CA PHE A 317 -23.62 7.23 -0.98
C PHE A 317 -24.46 8.25 -1.77
N LYS A 318 -25.61 7.83 -2.32
CA LYS A 318 -26.57 8.75 -2.94
C LYS A 318 -27.11 9.79 -1.94
N SER A 319 -27.35 9.40 -0.69
CA SER A 319 -27.74 10.33 0.37
C SER A 319 -26.63 11.33 0.68
N ILE A 320 -25.40 10.84 0.85
CA ILE A 320 -24.22 11.70 1.09
C ILE A 320 -24.01 12.67 -0.09
N GLY A 321 -24.18 12.20 -1.33
CA GLY A 321 -24.11 13.07 -2.52
C GLY A 321 -25.13 14.20 -2.52
N LYS A 322 -26.25 14.06 -1.80
CA LYS A 322 -27.29 15.09 -1.69
C LYS A 322 -27.10 16.03 -0.51
N ILE A 323 -26.89 15.46 0.68
CA ILE A 323 -26.92 16.23 1.93
C ILE A 323 -25.55 16.38 2.61
N GLY A 324 -24.53 15.63 2.14
CA GLY A 324 -23.22 15.53 2.79
C GLY A 324 -23.22 14.55 3.95
N ILE A 325 -22.18 14.64 4.79
CA ILE A 325 -22.04 13.91 6.05
C ILE A 325 -22.35 14.83 7.23
N ASP A 326 -22.50 14.26 8.40
CA ASP A 326 -22.64 15.04 9.64
C ASP A 326 -21.47 16.00 9.83
N GLN A 327 -21.78 17.30 10.08
CA GLN A 327 -20.77 18.34 10.16
C GLN A 327 -19.86 18.17 11.39
N GLU A 328 -20.39 17.70 12.50
CA GLU A 328 -19.61 17.42 13.71
C GLU A 328 -18.61 16.30 13.45
N LEU A 329 -19.02 15.25 12.75
CA LEU A 329 -18.13 14.15 12.33
C LEU A 329 -16.99 14.66 11.43
N LEU A 330 -17.29 15.54 10.47
CA LEU A 330 -16.27 16.14 9.60
C LEU A 330 -15.27 16.98 10.40
N ASP A 331 -15.75 17.81 11.31
CA ASP A 331 -14.90 18.67 12.12
C ASP A 331 -14.01 17.87 13.08
N GLN A 332 -14.55 16.81 13.69
CA GLN A 332 -13.78 15.88 14.50
C GLN A 332 -12.72 15.14 13.66
N TYR A 333 -13.09 14.69 12.46
CA TYR A 333 -12.16 14.02 11.56
C TYR A 333 -10.99 14.94 11.18
N ARG A 334 -11.27 16.17 10.72
CA ARG A 334 -10.22 17.14 10.37
C ARG A 334 -9.25 17.34 11.54
N LYS A 335 -9.78 17.59 12.73
CA LYS A 335 -8.97 17.79 13.95
C LYS A 335 -8.07 16.58 14.24
N VAL A 336 -8.62 15.37 14.19
CA VAL A 336 -7.86 14.14 14.45
C VAL A 336 -6.80 13.91 13.39
N GLU A 337 -7.12 14.13 12.11
CA GLU A 337 -6.19 13.89 11.01
C GLU A 337 -5.06 14.93 10.99
N LEU A 338 -5.36 16.21 11.25
CA LEU A 338 -4.35 17.25 11.41
C LEU A 338 -3.39 16.94 12.58
N LEU A 339 -3.91 16.50 13.72
CA LEU A 339 -3.07 16.07 14.85
C LEU A 339 -2.21 14.85 14.49
N ARG A 340 -2.75 13.91 13.71
CA ARG A 340 -1.99 12.75 13.20
C ARG A 340 -0.87 13.18 12.28
N GLU A 341 -1.15 14.09 11.34
CA GLU A 341 -0.15 14.63 10.43
C GLU A 341 0.95 15.40 11.19
N TYR A 342 0.58 16.17 12.19
CA TYR A 342 1.52 16.85 13.06
C TYR A 342 2.43 15.84 13.79
N LYS A 343 1.85 14.82 14.44
CA LYS A 343 2.62 13.75 15.10
C LYS A 343 3.54 13.00 14.13
N ASN A 344 3.02 12.63 12.97
CA ASN A 344 3.80 11.96 11.92
C ASN A 344 4.99 12.82 11.45
N GLY A 345 4.87 14.13 11.59
CA GLY A 345 5.95 15.06 11.31
C GLY A 345 7.20 14.86 12.20
N TYR A 346 7.10 14.26 13.37
CA TYR A 346 8.24 13.93 14.24
C TYR A 346 8.94 12.62 13.84
N GLU A 347 8.33 11.80 13.00
CA GLU A 347 8.94 10.64 12.37
C GLU A 347 9.47 11.06 10.99
N PHE A 348 10.74 11.37 10.88
CA PHE A 348 11.33 11.98 9.70
C PHE A 348 11.27 11.06 8.48
N TRP A 349 11.38 9.74 8.68
CA TRP A 349 11.19 8.77 7.61
C TRP A 349 9.79 8.82 6.98
N ARG A 350 8.74 9.11 7.77
CA ARG A 350 7.38 9.30 7.23
C ARG A 350 7.29 10.55 6.37
N THR A 351 7.94 11.63 6.80
CA THR A 351 8.04 12.86 6.00
C THR A 351 8.82 12.61 4.72
N ALA A 352 9.98 11.93 4.80
CA ALA A 352 10.78 11.56 3.64
C ALA A 352 9.97 10.70 2.66
N ARG A 353 9.21 9.72 3.17
CA ARG A 353 8.32 8.88 2.35
C ARG A 353 7.26 9.68 1.62
N LYS A 354 6.64 10.66 2.27
CA LYS A 354 5.63 11.52 1.65
C LYS A 354 6.22 12.38 0.54
N LEU A 355 7.38 13.00 0.79
CA LEU A 355 8.08 13.82 -0.20
C LEU A 355 8.55 13.00 -1.41
N GLY A 356 9.19 11.86 -1.16
CA GLY A 356 9.67 10.98 -2.24
C GLY A 356 8.53 10.40 -3.08
N ASN A 357 7.42 10.03 -2.44
CA ASN A 357 6.22 9.61 -3.16
C ASN A 357 5.62 10.74 -3.98
N ALA A 358 5.57 11.96 -3.43
CA ALA A 358 5.04 13.10 -4.16
C ALA A 358 5.90 13.42 -5.39
N GLU A 359 7.22 13.43 -5.25
CA GLU A 359 8.14 13.65 -6.37
C GLU A 359 7.98 12.57 -7.45
N LEU A 360 7.99 11.28 -7.08
CA LEU A 360 7.85 10.18 -8.02
C LEU A 360 6.50 10.16 -8.75
N ILE A 361 5.42 10.43 -8.03
CA ILE A 361 4.06 10.31 -8.57
C ILE A 361 3.69 11.53 -9.40
N TYR A 362 4.05 12.72 -8.90
CA TYR A 362 3.55 13.97 -9.47
C TYR A 362 4.65 14.78 -10.17
N GLY A 363 5.93 14.43 -9.97
CA GLY A 363 7.06 15.25 -10.40
C GLY A 363 7.18 16.57 -9.62
N ASP A 364 6.52 16.64 -8.45
CA ASP A 364 6.50 17.82 -7.59
C ASP A 364 6.30 17.42 -6.12
N TYR A 365 7.38 17.43 -5.35
CA TYR A 365 7.32 17.16 -3.91
C TYR A 365 6.46 18.15 -3.12
N LYS A 366 6.22 19.36 -3.64
CA LYS A 366 5.40 20.41 -2.99
C LYS A 366 3.93 20.04 -2.92
N ILE A 367 3.50 19.05 -3.68
CA ILE A 367 2.12 18.57 -3.64
C ILE A 367 1.73 18.01 -2.27
N TYR A 368 2.71 17.70 -1.42
CA TYR A 368 2.47 17.37 -0.02
C TYR A 368 1.75 18.53 0.71
N ASN A 369 2.14 19.78 0.44
CA ASN A 369 1.47 20.96 0.99
C ASN A 369 0.03 21.05 0.48
N ARG A 370 -0.21 20.76 -0.81
CA ARG A 370 -1.56 20.72 -1.40
C ARG A 370 -2.47 19.69 -0.70
N LYS A 371 -1.96 18.52 -0.33
CA LYS A 371 -2.73 17.54 0.46
C LYS A 371 -3.13 18.10 1.84
N MET A 372 -2.26 18.88 2.46
CA MET A 372 -2.58 19.56 3.72
C MET A 372 -3.61 20.65 3.53
N ASP A 373 -3.47 21.47 2.49
CA ASP A 373 -4.43 22.54 2.15
C ASP A 373 -5.83 21.96 1.87
N ILE A 374 -5.90 20.80 1.17
CA ILE A 374 -7.16 20.10 0.93
C ILE A 374 -7.76 19.63 2.25
N LEU A 375 -6.97 19.02 3.14
CA LEU A 375 -7.45 18.54 4.44
C LEU A 375 -8.00 19.69 5.30
N GLU A 376 -7.30 20.82 5.35
CA GLU A 376 -7.71 21.99 6.13
C GLU A 376 -9.02 22.61 5.63
N LYS A 377 -9.22 22.60 4.30
CA LYS A 377 -10.40 23.19 3.64
C LYS A 377 -11.51 22.17 3.35
N LEU A 378 -11.29 20.89 3.69
CA LEU A 378 -12.21 19.81 3.36
C LEU A 378 -13.63 20.12 3.84
N SER A 379 -14.58 20.02 2.95
CA SER A 379 -15.97 20.45 3.15
C SER A 379 -16.98 19.36 2.76
N ASN A 380 -18.24 19.57 3.15
CA ASN A 380 -19.34 18.72 2.72
C ASN A 380 -19.59 18.81 1.20
N GLU A 381 -19.31 19.95 0.57
CA GLU A 381 -19.46 20.09 -0.88
C GLU A 381 -18.46 19.19 -1.64
N ASP A 382 -17.24 19.03 -1.11
CA ASP A 382 -16.26 18.12 -1.68
C ASP A 382 -16.77 16.68 -1.65
N PHE A 383 -17.36 16.24 -0.52
CA PHE A 383 -17.92 14.89 -0.41
C PHE A 383 -19.16 14.69 -1.28
N LYS A 384 -20.05 15.70 -1.39
CA LYS A 384 -21.18 15.66 -2.32
C LYS A 384 -20.71 15.48 -3.76
N LYS A 385 -19.66 16.24 -4.15
CA LYS A 385 -19.05 16.15 -5.48
C LYS A 385 -18.52 14.73 -5.75
N VAL A 386 -17.58 14.25 -4.94
CA VAL A 386 -16.89 12.97 -5.23
C VAL A 386 -17.80 11.76 -5.11
N THR A 387 -18.76 11.76 -4.17
CA THR A 387 -19.74 10.67 -4.08
C THR A 387 -20.67 10.64 -5.29
N THR A 388 -21.07 11.79 -5.81
CA THR A 388 -21.93 11.86 -6.99
C THR A 388 -21.18 11.44 -8.26
N LEU A 389 -19.92 11.85 -8.41
CA LEU A 389 -19.13 11.57 -9.61
C LEU A 389 -18.62 10.13 -9.68
N TYR A 390 -18.22 9.55 -8.55
CA TYR A 390 -17.48 8.29 -8.56
C TYR A 390 -18.19 7.13 -7.86
N LEU A 391 -19.07 7.38 -6.86
CA LEU A 391 -19.62 6.32 -6.02
C LEU A 391 -21.09 6.01 -6.36
N HIS A 392 -21.35 5.70 -7.62
CA HIS A 392 -22.69 5.44 -8.17
C HIS A 392 -22.78 4.08 -8.87
N GLU A 393 -24.00 3.66 -9.21
CA GLU A 393 -24.28 2.33 -9.77
C GLU A 393 -23.59 2.09 -11.13
N GLY A 394 -23.40 3.11 -11.94
CA GLY A 394 -22.72 3.03 -13.23
C GLY A 394 -21.19 2.87 -13.15
N ASN A 395 -20.61 2.90 -11.93
CA ASN A 395 -19.17 2.79 -11.71
C ASN A 395 -18.85 1.72 -10.66
N ILE A 396 -19.53 0.60 -10.70
CA ILE A 396 -19.48 -0.42 -9.66
C ILE A 396 -18.99 -1.75 -10.19
N ASN A 397 -18.15 -2.41 -9.42
CA ASN A 397 -17.84 -3.82 -9.52
C ASN A 397 -18.10 -4.49 -8.17
N THR A 398 -18.37 -5.77 -8.16
CA THR A 398 -18.66 -6.52 -6.93
C THR A 398 -17.75 -7.73 -6.79
N PHE A 399 -17.48 -8.14 -5.56
CA PHE A 399 -16.79 -9.38 -5.29
C PHE A 399 -17.49 -10.17 -4.18
N LEU A 400 -17.30 -11.49 -4.21
CA LEU A 400 -17.80 -12.42 -3.23
C LEU A 400 -16.75 -13.49 -2.96
N ILE A 401 -16.34 -13.62 -1.72
CA ILE A 401 -15.43 -14.68 -1.27
C ILE A 401 -16.23 -15.65 -0.43
N LYS A 402 -16.30 -16.90 -0.88
CA LYS A 402 -17.04 -18.00 -0.24
C LYS A 402 -16.15 -19.14 0.13
N GLU A 403 -16.50 -19.88 1.16
CA GLU A 403 -15.92 -21.17 1.47
C GLU A 403 -16.64 -22.29 0.68
N ASN A 404 -15.86 -23.21 0.07
CA ASN A 404 -16.40 -24.28 -0.79
C ASN A 404 -17.15 -25.38 -0.03
N LYS A 405 -16.80 -25.65 1.23
CA LYS A 405 -17.49 -26.63 2.06
C LYS A 405 -17.60 -26.12 3.49
N LYS A 406 -18.83 -25.90 3.95
CA LYS A 406 -19.11 -25.72 5.38
C LYS A 406 -19.45 -27.08 5.97
N THR A 407 -18.54 -27.67 6.72
CA THR A 407 -18.85 -28.81 7.57
C THR A 407 -19.70 -28.34 8.76
N TRP A 408 -20.56 -29.23 9.30
CA TRP A 408 -21.37 -28.93 10.50
C TRP A 408 -20.47 -28.46 11.68
N TYR A 409 -19.23 -28.95 11.74
CA TYR A 409 -18.24 -28.63 12.74
C TYR A 409 -17.78 -27.16 12.62
N THR A 410 -17.50 -26.67 11.41
CA THR A 410 -17.19 -25.25 11.17
C THR A 410 -18.35 -24.32 11.52
N LEU A 411 -19.57 -24.81 11.34
CA LEU A 411 -20.78 -24.08 11.75
C LEU A 411 -20.93 -24.01 13.28
N PHE A 412 -20.60 -25.09 13.99
CA PHE A 412 -20.64 -25.16 15.44
C PHE A 412 -19.52 -24.27 16.06
N LEU A 413 -18.29 -24.38 15.58
CA LEU A 413 -17.19 -23.50 16.02
C LEU A 413 -17.47 -22.03 15.71
N SER A 414 -18.11 -21.70 14.59
CA SER A 414 -18.49 -20.33 14.27
C SER A 414 -19.49 -19.74 15.24
N PHE A 415 -20.43 -20.55 15.71
CA PHE A 415 -21.40 -20.13 16.72
C PHE A 415 -20.71 -19.81 18.05
N TRP A 416 -19.78 -20.67 18.51
CA TRP A 416 -19.07 -20.50 19.77
C TRP A 416 -18.03 -19.37 19.74
N ALA A 417 -17.27 -19.26 18.66
CA ALA A 417 -16.29 -18.17 18.52
C ALA A 417 -16.95 -16.80 18.49
N ASN A 418 -18.11 -16.68 17.84
CA ASN A 418 -18.91 -15.45 17.90
C ASN A 418 -19.38 -15.11 19.32
N GLN A 419 -19.75 -16.12 20.14
CA GLN A 419 -20.12 -15.89 21.54
C GLN A 419 -18.91 -15.44 22.39
N ILE A 420 -17.72 -15.96 22.09
CA ILE A 420 -16.48 -15.61 22.79
C ILE A 420 -16.01 -14.21 22.38
N ILE A 421 -15.98 -13.89 21.10
CA ILE A 421 -15.56 -12.58 20.59
C ILE A 421 -16.46 -11.47 21.16
N PHE A 422 -17.77 -11.70 21.23
CA PHE A 422 -18.71 -10.74 21.82
C PHE A 422 -18.56 -10.60 23.34
N ARG A 423 -18.02 -11.59 24.07
CA ARG A 423 -17.77 -11.49 25.52
C ARG A 423 -16.45 -10.82 25.87
N PHE A 424 -15.46 -10.85 25.00
CA PHE A 424 -14.12 -10.29 25.25
C PHE A 424 -13.84 -8.98 24.53
N TRP A 425 -14.74 -8.53 23.68
CA TRP A 425 -14.60 -7.27 22.96
C TRP A 425 -15.70 -6.28 23.36
N ASP A 426 -15.73 -5.95 24.65
CA ASP A 426 -16.38 -4.74 25.11
C ASP A 426 -15.30 -3.65 25.21
N PRO A 427 -15.29 -2.66 24.30
CA PRO A 427 -14.28 -1.60 24.32
C PRO A 427 -14.45 -0.60 25.48
N PHE A 428 -15.35 -0.89 26.45
CA PHE A 428 -15.66 -0.01 27.59
C PHE A 428 -15.39 -0.67 28.96
N HIS A 429 -14.63 -1.78 29.01
CA HIS A 429 -14.03 -2.29 30.25
C HIS A 429 -12.52 -2.19 30.21
#